data_11a5bcb2c752aae58a5d9b9e458e4329
#
_entry.id   11a5bcb2c752aae58a5d9b9e458e4329
#
_cell.length_a   1.000
_cell.length_b   1.000
_cell.length_c   1.000
_cell.angle_alpha   90.00
_cell.angle_beta   90.00
_cell.angle_gamma   90.00
#
_symmetry.space_group_name_H-M   'P 1'
#
loop_
_entity.id
_entity.type
_entity.pdbx_description
1 polymer ?
#
loop_
_entity_poly.entity_id
_entity_poly.type
_entity_poly.pdbx_seq_one_letter_code
_entity_poly.pdbx_strand_id
1 'polypeptide(L)'
;MTIGRIILGLVVALGLVAVARGGHEQSVYPSYYPHEIEIATVAPERAADLLRSGKMHAYAGSASPAAVGDGIGAVESLGPFVVIKLNPDSPRAKDDATACATAGALVRDMAQRGNGFIAHPYPVTPWHGDFLHHADLAEAARLRFLGKDAILGSGDLKVRATGALARGLTRPEWLSDGEAWDAAVDEASAAELVARETVTLNGWMGPRWTRSGWFQAYRLLGSSIGESVRRSQIEAMAERLQDVAYASPVERINLERDLVRSLLSGCRALVAGFTVKREYFNAAFSAGIENISFDAMEGFSSPMFLRTVKLKDFPWNGWLQLGLDARASAAWNPIGGFTDPFGRLMWFAVADPAVIPTPYDQGWTLNRFSDVEATPRR
;
A
#
# COMPACT_ATOMS: atom_id res chain seq x y z
N MET A 1 60.00 -13.99 -17.02
CA MET A 1 59.05 -13.16 -17.81
C MET A 1 57.61 -13.68 -17.86
N THR A 2 57.28 -14.85 -17.35
CA THR A 2 55.97 -15.49 -17.49
C THR A 2 55.00 -15.13 -16.36
N ILE A 3 55.42 -15.03 -15.09
CA ILE A 3 54.56 -14.77 -13.94
C ILE A 3 53.95 -13.36 -13.98
N GLY A 4 54.69 -12.33 -14.37
CA GLY A 4 54.19 -10.95 -14.48
C GLY A 4 53.08 -10.76 -15.54
N ARG A 5 53.11 -11.56 -16.62
CA ARG A 5 52.09 -11.53 -17.66
C ARG A 5 50.79 -12.22 -17.21
N ILE A 6 50.90 -13.26 -16.38
CA ILE A 6 49.75 -13.96 -15.81
C ILE A 6 49.06 -13.04 -14.79
N ILE A 7 49.82 -12.36 -13.92
CA ILE A 7 49.26 -11.43 -12.91
C ILE A 7 48.59 -10.23 -13.62
N LEU A 8 49.21 -9.67 -14.64
CA LEU A 8 48.63 -8.58 -15.43
C LEU A 8 47.32 -9.01 -16.13
N GLY A 9 47.31 -10.22 -16.70
CA GLY A 9 46.10 -10.79 -17.30
C GLY A 9 44.97 -11.01 -16.31
N LEU A 10 45.29 -11.45 -15.08
CA LEU A 10 44.29 -11.66 -14.00
C LEU A 10 43.75 -10.32 -13.48
N VAL A 11 44.58 -9.30 -13.32
CA VAL A 11 44.14 -7.97 -12.89
C VAL A 11 43.26 -7.28 -13.97
N VAL A 12 43.60 -7.43 -15.26
CA VAL A 12 42.78 -6.93 -16.36
C VAL A 12 41.44 -7.69 -16.45
N ALA A 13 41.42 -9.01 -16.25
CA ALA A 13 40.23 -9.81 -16.25
C ALA A 13 39.29 -9.49 -15.03
N LEU A 14 39.87 -9.30 -13.85
CA LEU A 14 39.13 -8.84 -12.68
C LEU A 14 38.62 -7.40 -12.83
N GLY A 15 39.36 -6.52 -13.44
CA GLY A 15 38.95 -5.14 -13.78
C GLY A 15 37.80 -5.11 -14.78
N LEU A 16 37.82 -5.98 -15.79
CA LEU A 16 36.74 -6.09 -16.79
C LEU A 16 35.46 -6.68 -16.20
N VAL A 17 35.56 -7.61 -15.25
CA VAL A 17 34.38 -8.15 -14.54
C VAL A 17 33.74 -7.07 -13.62
N ALA A 18 34.54 -6.18 -13.04
CA ALA A 18 34.02 -5.07 -12.25
C ALA A 18 33.30 -3.97 -13.07
N VAL A 19 33.69 -3.83 -14.36
CA VAL A 19 33.08 -2.84 -15.28
C VAL A 19 31.87 -3.39 -16.04
N ALA A 20 31.70 -4.72 -16.09
CA ALA A 20 30.57 -5.38 -16.76
C ALA A 20 29.30 -5.49 -15.87
N ARG A 21 29.08 -4.58 -14.91
CA ARG A 21 27.77 -4.40 -14.29
C ARG A 21 26.86 -3.72 -15.31
N GLY A 22 26.11 -4.52 -16.05
CA GLY A 22 25.07 -4.03 -16.92
C GLY A 22 24.13 -3.11 -16.12
N GLY A 23 23.84 -1.91 -16.62
CA GLY A 23 23.15 -0.83 -15.92
C GLY A 23 21.67 -1.08 -15.61
N HIS A 24 21.26 -2.35 -15.39
CA HIS A 24 19.88 -2.75 -15.07
C HIS A 24 19.77 -3.50 -13.75
N GLU A 25 20.86 -3.68 -13.01
CA GLU A 25 20.81 -4.38 -11.74
C GLU A 25 20.36 -3.44 -10.61
N GLN A 26 19.32 -3.86 -9.89
CA GLN A 26 18.92 -3.21 -8.65
C GLN A 26 19.90 -3.57 -7.54
N SER A 27 20.11 -2.66 -6.58
CA SER A 27 20.99 -2.91 -5.44
C SER A 27 20.57 -4.11 -4.58
N VAL A 28 19.31 -4.50 -4.64
CA VAL A 28 18.70 -5.58 -3.85
C VAL A 28 18.35 -6.80 -4.71
N TYR A 29 17.98 -6.58 -5.98
CA TYR A 29 17.54 -7.62 -6.90
C TYR A 29 18.22 -7.47 -8.26
N PRO A 30 18.58 -8.58 -8.94
CA PRO A 30 18.92 -8.54 -10.33
C PRO A 30 17.76 -8.00 -11.15
N SER A 31 18.00 -7.11 -12.09
CA SER A 31 17.00 -6.57 -12.99
C SER A 31 17.03 -7.33 -14.32
N TYR A 32 15.94 -8.01 -14.63
CA TYR A 32 15.78 -8.75 -15.89
C TYR A 32 14.95 -8.01 -16.93
N TYR A 33 14.28 -6.99 -16.56
CA TYR A 33 13.43 -6.09 -17.33
C TYR A 33 12.92 -6.67 -18.66
N PRO A 34 11.63 -7.00 -18.79
CA PRO A 34 11.05 -7.54 -20.01
C PRO A 34 11.27 -6.62 -21.20
N HIS A 35 11.52 -7.18 -22.38
CA HIS A 35 11.66 -6.43 -23.63
C HIS A 35 10.33 -5.77 -24.03
N GLU A 36 9.25 -6.50 -23.87
CA GLU A 36 7.89 -6.04 -24.15
C GLU A 36 6.97 -6.41 -22.98
N ILE A 37 6.06 -5.50 -22.65
CA ILE A 37 5.04 -5.69 -21.62
C ILE A 37 3.70 -5.51 -22.29
N GLU A 38 2.97 -6.62 -22.47
CA GLU A 38 1.62 -6.60 -22.99
C GLU A 38 0.63 -6.59 -21.82
N ILE A 39 -0.21 -5.56 -21.75
CA ILE A 39 -1.16 -5.33 -20.66
C ILE A 39 -2.58 -5.48 -21.20
N ALA A 40 -3.35 -6.41 -20.61
CA ALA A 40 -4.73 -6.65 -20.96
C ALA A 40 -5.67 -6.50 -19.76
N THR A 41 -6.86 -5.96 -19.98
CA THR A 41 -7.94 -6.04 -18.97
C THR A 41 -8.57 -7.41 -19.03
N VAL A 42 -8.54 -8.14 -17.90
CA VAL A 42 -9.00 -9.52 -17.79
C VAL A 42 -9.98 -9.66 -16.65
N ALA A 43 -11.15 -10.21 -16.92
CA ALA A 43 -12.13 -10.52 -15.88
C ALA A 43 -11.56 -11.59 -14.91
N PRO A 44 -11.79 -11.48 -13.58
CA PRO A 44 -11.24 -12.38 -12.58
C PRO A 44 -11.52 -13.86 -12.85
N GLU A 45 -12.69 -14.18 -13.39
CA GLU A 45 -13.13 -15.56 -13.68
C GLU A 45 -12.28 -16.23 -14.76
N ARG A 46 -11.65 -15.42 -15.65
CA ARG A 46 -10.78 -15.90 -16.71
C ARG A 46 -9.31 -15.96 -16.33
N ALA A 47 -8.94 -15.21 -15.28
CA ALA A 47 -7.53 -15.02 -14.92
C ALA A 47 -6.84 -16.33 -14.58
N ALA A 48 -7.48 -17.22 -13.82
CA ALA A 48 -6.90 -18.50 -13.42
C ALA A 48 -6.59 -19.42 -14.63
N ASP A 49 -7.46 -19.46 -15.62
CA ASP A 49 -7.25 -20.30 -16.83
C ASP A 49 -6.14 -19.72 -17.72
N LEU A 50 -6.05 -18.40 -17.83
CA LEU A 50 -4.98 -17.75 -18.58
C LEU A 50 -3.61 -17.95 -17.92
N LEU A 51 -3.56 -17.87 -16.59
CA LEU A 51 -2.33 -18.15 -15.82
C LEU A 51 -1.88 -19.61 -16.00
N ARG A 52 -2.80 -20.59 -15.83
CA ARG A 52 -2.49 -22.02 -15.98
C ARG A 52 -2.07 -22.40 -17.39
N SER A 53 -2.68 -21.79 -18.40
CA SER A 53 -2.34 -22.07 -19.80
C SER A 53 -1.08 -21.37 -20.30
N GLY A 54 -0.40 -20.58 -19.47
CA GLY A 54 0.80 -19.82 -19.84
C GLY A 54 0.52 -18.64 -20.77
N LYS A 55 -0.75 -18.28 -20.99
CA LYS A 55 -1.15 -17.12 -21.81
C LYS A 55 -1.09 -15.80 -21.04
N MET A 56 -0.84 -15.86 -19.75
CA MET A 56 -0.66 -14.72 -18.87
C MET A 56 0.38 -15.08 -17.81
N HIS A 57 1.31 -14.21 -17.55
CA HIS A 57 2.38 -14.42 -16.58
C HIS A 57 2.01 -13.91 -15.18
N ALA A 58 1.30 -12.78 -15.08
CA ALA A 58 0.85 -12.23 -13.81
C ALA A 58 -0.51 -11.56 -13.96
N TYR A 59 -1.26 -11.54 -12.86
CA TYR A 59 -2.55 -10.87 -12.74
C TYR A 59 -2.51 -9.92 -11.56
N ALA A 60 -2.54 -8.62 -11.85
CA ALA A 60 -2.55 -7.55 -10.85
C ALA A 60 -3.97 -7.01 -10.67
N GLY A 61 -4.40 -6.91 -9.44
CA GLY A 61 -5.72 -6.40 -9.09
C GLY A 61 -6.18 -6.85 -7.73
N SER A 62 -7.33 -6.34 -7.29
CA SER A 62 -7.94 -6.67 -6.00
C SER A 62 -8.89 -7.87 -6.06
N ALA A 63 -9.33 -8.24 -7.26
CA ALA A 63 -10.25 -9.37 -7.43
C ALA A 63 -9.50 -10.71 -7.47
N SER A 64 -9.93 -11.66 -6.64
CA SER A 64 -9.32 -13.00 -6.60
C SER A 64 -9.87 -13.87 -7.72
N PRO A 65 -9.02 -14.55 -8.51
CA PRO A 65 -9.48 -15.56 -9.45
C PRO A 65 -10.28 -16.68 -8.76
N ALA A 66 -11.33 -17.14 -9.39
CA ALA A 66 -12.28 -18.10 -8.81
C ALA A 66 -11.67 -19.47 -8.44
N ALA A 67 -10.51 -19.82 -9.00
CA ALA A 67 -9.80 -21.07 -8.66
C ALA A 67 -8.29 -20.88 -8.77
N VAL A 68 -7.61 -20.97 -7.66
CA VAL A 68 -6.14 -21.05 -7.59
C VAL A 68 -5.78 -22.53 -7.46
N GLY A 69 -4.93 -23.04 -8.36
CA GLY A 69 -4.49 -24.44 -8.40
C GLY A 69 -2.99 -24.57 -8.56
N ASP A 70 -2.51 -25.78 -8.76
CA ASP A 70 -1.09 -26.07 -8.96
C ASP A 70 -0.48 -25.21 -10.07
N GLY A 71 0.75 -24.75 -9.88
CA GLY A 71 1.47 -23.90 -10.83
C GLY A 71 1.09 -22.42 -10.80
N ILE A 72 0.25 -21.98 -9.86
CA ILE A 72 -0.06 -20.58 -9.62
C ILE A 72 0.51 -20.16 -8.27
N GLY A 73 1.38 -19.15 -8.27
CA GLY A 73 1.87 -18.48 -7.08
C GLY A 73 1.04 -17.23 -6.76
N ALA A 74 1.19 -16.74 -5.54
CA ALA A 74 0.57 -15.49 -5.12
C ALA A 74 1.55 -14.60 -4.35
N VAL A 75 1.38 -13.29 -4.47
CA VAL A 75 1.98 -12.30 -3.58
C VAL A 75 0.88 -11.60 -2.78
N GLU A 76 1.24 -11.10 -1.61
CA GLU A 76 0.31 -10.40 -0.73
C GLU A 76 0.78 -8.97 -0.50
N SER A 77 -0.16 -8.04 -0.52
CA SER A 77 0.04 -6.63 -0.21
C SER A 77 -1.14 -6.07 0.60
N LEU A 78 -0.99 -4.87 1.11
CA LEU A 78 -2.05 -4.19 1.84
C LEU A 78 -3.25 -3.96 0.93
N GLY A 79 -4.38 -4.50 1.31
CA GLY A 79 -5.66 -4.27 0.67
C GLY A 79 -6.37 -3.02 1.20
N PRO A 80 -7.65 -2.84 0.88
CA PRO A 80 -8.44 -1.73 1.38
C PRO A 80 -8.51 -1.67 2.91
N PHE A 81 -8.43 -0.46 3.43
CA PHE A 81 -8.85 -0.14 4.79
C PHE A 81 -10.37 -0.06 4.88
N VAL A 82 -10.88 -0.37 6.06
CA VAL A 82 -12.26 -0.07 6.48
C VAL A 82 -12.22 1.03 7.52
N VAL A 83 -12.80 2.18 7.19
CA VAL A 83 -12.78 3.39 8.02
C VAL A 83 -14.18 3.65 8.56
N ILE A 84 -14.30 3.83 9.87
CA ILE A 84 -15.53 4.22 10.55
C ILE A 84 -15.44 5.72 10.84
N LYS A 85 -16.50 6.46 10.52
CA LYS A 85 -16.69 7.87 10.87
C LYS A 85 -18.06 8.04 11.52
N LEU A 86 -18.11 8.57 12.74
CA LEU A 86 -19.37 8.84 13.42
C LEU A 86 -19.94 10.19 12.96
N ASN A 87 -21.26 10.23 12.82
CA ASN A 87 -21.96 11.49 12.55
C ASN A 87 -21.89 12.40 13.79
N PRO A 88 -21.30 13.60 13.68
CA PRO A 88 -21.18 14.51 14.82
C PRO A 88 -22.54 14.95 15.40
N ASP A 89 -23.60 14.93 14.58
CA ASP A 89 -24.97 15.30 14.98
C ASP A 89 -25.74 14.12 15.59
N SER A 90 -25.20 12.90 15.56
CA SER A 90 -25.83 11.74 16.16
C SER A 90 -25.69 11.74 17.69
N PRO A 91 -26.74 11.34 18.44
CA PRO A 91 -26.62 11.06 19.86
C PRO A 91 -25.54 10.01 20.21
N ARG A 92 -25.14 9.19 19.22
CA ARG A 92 -24.10 8.18 19.35
C ARG A 92 -22.67 8.75 19.36
N ALA A 93 -22.52 10.05 19.05
CA ALA A 93 -21.25 10.77 19.06
C ALA A 93 -21.25 11.97 20.02
N LYS A 94 -22.24 12.09 20.92
CA LYS A 94 -22.43 13.26 21.82
C LYS A 94 -21.24 13.54 22.73
N ASP A 95 -20.56 12.49 23.18
CA ASP A 95 -19.36 12.54 24.02
C ASP A 95 -18.38 11.42 23.64
N ASP A 96 -17.14 11.51 24.11
CA ASP A 96 -16.07 10.58 23.76
C ASP A 96 -16.37 9.14 24.25
N ALA A 97 -17.00 8.98 25.40
CA ALA A 97 -17.33 7.64 25.92
C ALA A 97 -18.37 6.95 25.03
N THR A 98 -19.44 7.67 24.67
CA THR A 98 -20.49 7.18 23.77
C THR A 98 -19.94 6.91 22.36
N ALA A 99 -19.12 7.82 21.84
CA ALA A 99 -18.47 7.64 20.55
C ALA A 99 -17.57 6.39 20.52
N CYS A 100 -16.72 6.21 21.53
CA CYS A 100 -15.86 5.04 21.64
C CYS A 100 -16.64 3.73 21.81
N ALA A 101 -17.75 3.74 22.56
CA ALA A 101 -18.61 2.57 22.68
C ALA A 101 -19.27 2.19 21.34
N THR A 102 -19.78 3.18 20.59
CA THR A 102 -20.37 3.00 19.26
C THR A 102 -19.36 2.46 18.26
N ALA A 103 -18.20 3.11 18.15
CA ALA A 103 -17.13 2.66 17.27
C ALA A 103 -16.64 1.25 17.62
N GLY A 104 -16.49 0.95 18.91
CA GLY A 104 -16.13 -0.37 19.40
C GLY A 104 -17.15 -1.46 19.08
N ALA A 105 -18.45 -1.15 19.13
CA ALA A 105 -19.50 -2.08 18.73
C ALA A 105 -19.39 -2.43 17.23
N LEU A 106 -19.15 -1.43 16.37
CA LEU A 106 -18.96 -1.63 14.94
C LEU A 106 -17.71 -2.49 14.65
N VAL A 107 -16.57 -2.17 15.26
CA VAL A 107 -15.32 -2.93 15.08
C VAL A 107 -15.49 -4.40 15.48
N ARG A 108 -16.14 -4.68 16.61
CA ARG A 108 -16.37 -6.06 17.08
C ARG A 108 -17.32 -6.83 16.18
N ASP A 109 -18.37 -6.19 15.70
CA ASP A 109 -19.28 -6.83 14.77
C ASP A 109 -18.59 -7.20 13.44
N MET A 110 -17.82 -6.27 12.89
CA MET A 110 -17.03 -6.52 11.68
C MET A 110 -16.01 -7.65 11.88
N ALA A 111 -15.35 -7.69 13.05
CA ALA A 111 -14.38 -8.74 13.37
C ALA A 111 -14.98 -10.16 13.37
N GLN A 112 -16.29 -10.29 13.63
CA GLN A 112 -16.99 -11.57 13.64
C GLN A 112 -17.43 -12.05 12.25
N ARG A 113 -17.41 -11.17 11.24
CA ARG A 113 -17.94 -11.48 9.91
C ARG A 113 -16.95 -12.17 8.98
N GLY A 114 -15.67 -12.14 9.28
CA GLY A 114 -14.63 -12.80 8.48
C GLY A 114 -14.41 -12.15 7.11
N ASN A 115 -14.59 -12.88 6.03
CA ASN A 115 -14.44 -12.42 4.63
C ASN A 115 -13.06 -11.86 4.30
N GLY A 116 -11.99 -12.39 4.91
CA GLY A 116 -10.62 -11.89 4.71
C GLY A 116 -10.34 -10.55 5.39
N PHE A 117 -11.28 -10.02 6.17
CA PHE A 117 -11.08 -8.81 6.97
C PHE A 117 -10.25 -9.11 8.21
N ILE A 118 -9.22 -8.29 8.43
CA ILE A 118 -8.36 -8.33 9.61
C ILE A 118 -8.73 -7.14 10.49
N ALA A 119 -9.40 -7.43 11.61
CA ALA A 119 -9.75 -6.41 12.58
C ALA A 119 -8.49 -5.86 13.25
N HIS A 120 -8.15 -4.64 12.93
CA HIS A 120 -6.96 -3.93 13.40
C HIS A 120 -7.33 -2.46 13.61
N PRO A 121 -7.88 -2.11 14.81
CA PRO A 121 -8.43 -0.78 15.06
C PRO A 121 -7.35 0.28 15.29
N TYR A 122 -6.40 0.31 14.37
CA TYR A 122 -5.28 1.24 14.36
C TYR A 122 -4.83 1.50 12.90
N PRO A 123 -4.55 2.74 12.49
CA PRO A 123 -4.32 3.05 11.08
C PRO A 123 -2.93 2.64 10.56
N VAL A 124 -1.93 2.48 11.43
CA VAL A 124 -0.61 1.99 11.04
C VAL A 124 -0.61 0.47 11.16
N THR A 125 -0.45 -0.22 10.04
CA THR A 125 -0.57 -1.68 9.92
C THR A 125 0.81 -2.34 9.80
N PRO A 126 0.93 -3.67 9.98
CA PRO A 126 2.19 -4.40 9.77
C PRO A 126 2.78 -4.27 8.35
N TRP A 127 2.03 -3.77 7.39
CA TRP A 127 2.48 -3.50 6.02
C TRP A 127 3.24 -2.16 5.87
N HIS A 128 3.18 -1.30 6.88
CA HIS A 128 3.90 -0.03 6.90
C HIS A 128 5.30 -0.19 7.46
N GLY A 129 6.29 0.45 6.86
CA GLY A 129 7.67 0.40 7.32
C GLY A 129 7.89 1.00 8.72
N ASP A 130 7.00 1.91 9.15
CA ASP A 130 7.01 2.54 10.47
C ASP A 130 6.19 1.79 11.55
N PHE A 131 5.61 0.63 11.23
CA PHE A 131 4.74 -0.13 12.14
C PHE A 131 5.40 -0.45 13.49
N LEU A 132 6.67 -0.83 13.48
CA LEU A 132 7.38 -1.18 14.72
C LEU A 132 7.43 -0.02 15.71
N HIS A 133 7.42 1.22 15.25
CA HIS A 133 7.33 2.40 16.10
C HIS A 133 5.95 2.62 16.70
N HIS A 134 4.94 1.91 16.23
CA HIS A 134 3.54 2.01 16.61
C HIS A 134 2.97 0.74 17.24
N ALA A 135 3.74 -0.33 17.35
CA ALA A 135 3.25 -1.66 17.72
C ALA A 135 2.55 -1.70 19.10
N ASP A 136 3.08 -0.97 20.08
CA ASP A 136 2.48 -0.85 21.42
C ASP A 136 1.13 -0.09 21.38
N LEU A 137 1.02 0.95 20.55
CA LEU A 137 -0.23 1.71 20.38
C LEU A 137 -1.28 0.89 19.63
N ALA A 138 -0.86 0.13 18.62
CA ALA A 138 -1.73 -0.78 17.88
C ALA A 138 -2.28 -1.88 18.81
N GLU A 139 -1.44 -2.46 19.66
CA GLU A 139 -1.85 -3.46 20.65
C GLU A 139 -2.80 -2.85 21.71
N ALA A 140 -2.50 -1.65 22.20
CA ALA A 140 -3.40 -0.96 23.12
C ALA A 140 -4.79 -0.69 22.49
N ALA A 141 -4.82 -0.28 21.22
CA ALA A 141 -6.07 -0.11 20.48
C ALA A 141 -6.81 -1.44 20.29
N ARG A 142 -6.08 -2.52 19.94
CA ARG A 142 -6.65 -3.86 19.83
C ARG A 142 -7.32 -4.31 21.14
N LEU A 143 -6.63 -4.16 22.26
CA LEU A 143 -7.17 -4.52 23.58
C LEU A 143 -8.40 -3.66 23.92
N ARG A 144 -8.37 -2.37 23.64
CA ARG A 144 -9.47 -1.45 23.91
C ARG A 144 -10.73 -1.81 23.14
N PHE A 145 -10.64 -2.16 21.87
CA PHE A 145 -11.80 -2.37 21.00
C PHE A 145 -12.20 -3.85 20.87
N LEU A 146 -11.27 -4.78 21.01
CA LEU A 146 -11.48 -6.22 20.80
C LEU A 146 -11.23 -7.06 22.06
N GLY A 147 -10.80 -6.44 23.17
CA GLY A 147 -10.55 -7.13 24.43
C GLY A 147 -11.83 -7.67 25.07
N LYS A 148 -11.68 -8.56 26.05
CA LYS A 148 -12.80 -9.22 26.77
C LYS A 148 -13.71 -8.24 27.50
N ASP A 149 -13.15 -7.13 27.99
CA ASP A 149 -13.85 -6.09 28.75
C ASP A 149 -14.43 -4.97 27.88
N ALA A 150 -14.40 -5.15 26.57
CA ALA A 150 -14.90 -4.16 25.65
C ALA A 150 -16.43 -4.01 25.78
N ILE A 151 -16.90 -2.78 26.00
CA ILE A 151 -18.31 -2.47 26.20
C ILE A 151 -19.12 -2.86 24.96
N LEU A 152 -20.08 -3.76 25.15
CA LEU A 152 -21.05 -4.10 24.12
C LEU A 152 -22.10 -2.98 24.04
N GLY A 153 -21.97 -2.10 23.06
CA GLY A 153 -23.02 -1.18 22.68
C GLY A 153 -24.18 -1.99 22.09
N SER A 154 -25.31 -2.06 22.79
CA SER A 154 -26.53 -2.63 22.24
C SER A 154 -27.43 -1.51 21.70
N GLY A 155 -27.97 -1.68 20.51
CA GLY A 155 -28.95 -0.78 19.92
C GLY A 155 -28.88 -0.77 18.39
N ASP A 156 -30.01 -0.41 17.81
CA ASP A 156 -30.09 -0.23 16.35
C ASP A 156 -29.24 0.97 15.95
N LEU A 157 -28.27 0.70 15.08
CA LEU A 157 -27.42 1.72 14.45
C LEU A 157 -27.93 1.96 13.02
N LYS A 158 -27.82 3.19 12.57
CA LYS A 158 -28.02 3.55 11.17
C LYS A 158 -26.68 3.81 10.53
N VAL A 159 -26.24 2.89 9.64
CA VAL A 159 -24.90 2.90 9.07
C VAL A 159 -24.99 3.10 7.56
N ARG A 160 -24.32 4.13 7.07
CA ARG A 160 -24.02 4.29 5.64
C ARG A 160 -22.76 3.51 5.30
N ALA A 161 -22.80 2.63 4.32
CA ALA A 161 -21.64 1.86 3.90
C ALA A 161 -21.30 2.13 2.43
N THR A 162 -20.05 2.54 2.18
CA THR A 162 -19.52 2.82 0.85
C THR A 162 -18.48 1.77 0.44
N GLY A 163 -18.73 1.09 -0.67
CA GLY A 163 -17.91 -0.02 -1.17
C GLY A 163 -18.50 -1.39 -0.82
N ALA A 164 -18.10 -2.40 -1.59
CA ALA A 164 -18.62 -3.76 -1.45
C ALA A 164 -18.17 -4.43 -0.15
N LEU A 165 -16.91 -4.22 0.24
CA LEU A 165 -16.36 -4.74 1.48
C LEU A 165 -17.06 -4.11 2.70
N ALA A 166 -17.19 -2.78 2.73
CA ALA A 166 -17.85 -2.06 3.82
C ALA A 166 -19.31 -2.51 3.99
N ARG A 167 -20.06 -2.68 2.90
CA ARG A 167 -21.44 -3.22 2.92
C ARG A 167 -21.48 -4.66 3.43
N GLY A 168 -20.55 -5.52 2.99
CA GLY A 168 -20.47 -6.93 3.43
C GLY A 168 -20.10 -7.10 4.91
N LEU A 169 -19.36 -6.14 5.47
CA LEU A 169 -18.96 -6.11 6.88
C LEU A 169 -20.00 -5.44 7.81
N THR A 170 -20.95 -4.70 7.26
CA THR A 170 -22.01 -4.05 8.04
C THR A 170 -23.22 -4.96 8.13
N ARG A 171 -23.88 -5.02 9.30
CA ARG A 171 -25.14 -5.75 9.47
C ARG A 171 -26.20 -5.25 8.50
N PRO A 172 -26.92 -6.13 7.80
CA PRO A 172 -27.98 -5.70 6.91
C PRO A 172 -29.03 -4.82 7.58
N GLU A 173 -29.38 -5.12 8.83
CA GLU A 173 -30.35 -4.38 9.63
C GLU A 173 -29.86 -2.98 10.07
N TRP A 174 -28.57 -2.73 10.01
CA TRP A 174 -27.99 -1.41 10.29
C TRP A 174 -27.82 -0.57 9.03
N LEU A 175 -27.83 -1.17 7.85
CA LEU A 175 -27.66 -0.43 6.60
C LEU A 175 -28.79 0.57 6.40
N SER A 176 -28.43 1.81 6.12
CA SER A 176 -29.36 2.91 5.91
C SER A 176 -28.86 3.83 4.79
N ASP A 177 -29.69 4.02 3.78
CA ASP A 177 -29.47 5.01 2.72
C ASP A 177 -30.24 6.34 3.02
N GLY A 178 -30.89 6.45 4.19
CA GLY A 178 -31.65 7.62 4.63
C GLY A 178 -30.79 8.81 5.05
N GLU A 179 -31.43 9.99 5.22
CA GLU A 179 -30.74 11.22 5.67
C GLU A 179 -30.18 11.09 7.10
N ALA A 180 -30.92 10.42 8.00
CA ALA A 180 -30.49 10.19 9.37
C ALA A 180 -29.56 8.98 9.45
N TRP A 181 -28.35 9.17 9.97
CA TRP A 181 -27.31 8.14 10.12
C TRP A 181 -26.50 8.37 11.39
N ASP A 182 -25.95 7.32 11.95
CA ASP A 182 -25.09 7.36 13.15
C ASP A 182 -23.61 7.20 12.81
N ALA A 183 -23.29 6.34 11.82
CA ALA A 183 -21.94 6.08 11.39
C ALA A 183 -21.88 5.92 9.86
N ALA A 184 -20.77 6.33 9.28
CA ALA A 184 -20.37 5.96 7.94
C ALA A 184 -19.24 4.94 8.02
N VAL A 185 -19.30 3.93 7.16
CA VAL A 185 -18.26 2.90 6.98
C VAL A 185 -17.80 2.98 5.54
N ASP A 186 -16.56 3.41 5.36
CA ASP A 186 -15.98 3.64 4.05
C ASP A 186 -14.86 2.64 3.77
N GLU A 187 -14.77 2.20 2.53
CA GLU A 187 -13.66 1.45 1.99
C GLU A 187 -12.63 2.41 1.36
N ALA A 188 -11.35 2.24 1.69
CA ALA A 188 -10.27 3.09 1.19
C ALA A 188 -9.05 2.27 0.78
N SER A 189 -8.68 2.30 -0.50
CA SER A 189 -7.51 1.61 -1.04
C SER A 189 -6.21 2.33 -0.66
N ALA A 190 -5.26 1.62 -0.05
CA ALA A 190 -3.94 2.16 0.28
C ALA A 190 -3.15 2.52 -1.00
N ALA A 191 -3.21 1.68 -2.03
CA ALA A 191 -2.53 1.91 -3.30
C ALA A 191 -3.08 3.15 -4.03
N GLU A 192 -4.41 3.33 -4.05
CA GLU A 192 -5.05 4.51 -4.63
C GLU A 192 -4.71 5.79 -3.84
N LEU A 193 -4.67 5.68 -2.51
CA LEU A 193 -4.27 6.80 -1.66
C LEU A 193 -2.84 7.25 -1.97
N VAL A 194 -1.89 6.32 -2.04
CA VAL A 194 -0.49 6.61 -2.41
C VAL A 194 -0.41 7.19 -3.82
N ALA A 195 -1.10 6.62 -4.80
CA ALA A 195 -1.09 7.09 -6.18
C ALA A 195 -1.60 8.54 -6.29
N ARG A 196 -2.76 8.83 -5.70
CA ARG A 196 -3.38 10.15 -5.71
C ARG A 196 -2.52 11.19 -5.01
N GLU A 197 -2.05 10.91 -3.80
CA GLU A 197 -1.26 11.86 -3.03
C GLU A 197 0.11 12.12 -3.67
N THR A 198 0.71 11.11 -4.28
CA THR A 198 1.97 11.27 -5.03
C THR A 198 1.82 12.29 -6.15
N VAL A 199 0.78 12.17 -6.96
CA VAL A 199 0.51 13.11 -8.06
C VAL A 199 0.23 14.52 -7.53
N THR A 200 -0.56 14.64 -6.47
CA THR A 200 -0.92 15.94 -5.87
C THR A 200 0.28 16.69 -5.32
N LEU A 201 1.21 15.97 -4.69
CA LEU A 201 2.32 16.59 -3.95
C LEU A 201 3.57 16.81 -4.80
N ASN A 202 3.90 15.91 -5.69
CA ASN A 202 5.16 15.95 -6.42
C ASN A 202 5.09 15.27 -7.80
N GLY A 203 3.92 15.13 -8.37
CA GLY A 203 3.76 14.42 -9.62
C GLY A 203 3.91 12.92 -9.43
N TRP A 204 4.83 12.29 -10.13
CA TRP A 204 4.91 10.82 -10.26
C TRP A 204 5.80 10.11 -9.24
N MET A 205 6.66 10.82 -8.52
CA MET A 205 7.57 10.21 -7.54
C MET A 205 7.08 10.36 -6.08
N GLY A 206 6.52 11.48 -5.72
CA GLY A 206 6.06 11.79 -4.37
C GLY A 206 7.15 11.83 -3.29
N PRO A 207 6.90 12.49 -2.18
CA PRO A 207 7.74 12.40 -1.00
C PRO A 207 7.70 11.01 -0.37
N ARG A 208 8.80 10.60 0.28
CA ARG A 208 8.95 9.29 0.94
C ARG A 208 7.82 9.01 1.96
N TRP A 209 7.39 10.03 2.68
CA TRP A 209 6.39 9.91 3.72
C TRP A 209 4.96 9.63 3.23
N THR A 210 4.65 9.74 1.93
CA THR A 210 3.34 9.36 1.38
C THR A 210 2.96 7.90 1.66
N ARG A 211 3.96 7.06 1.90
CA ARG A 211 3.82 5.63 2.20
C ARG A 211 3.93 5.33 3.70
N SER A 212 4.12 6.36 4.54
CA SER A 212 4.16 6.20 5.99
C SER A 212 2.77 6.00 6.56
N GLY A 213 2.67 5.17 7.59
CA GLY A 213 1.41 4.90 8.29
C GLY A 213 0.82 6.15 8.93
N TRP A 214 1.65 7.04 9.48
CA TRP A 214 1.18 8.31 10.04
C TRP A 214 0.51 9.22 8.99
N PHE A 215 1.06 9.26 7.78
CA PHE A 215 0.51 10.10 6.71
C PHE A 215 -0.81 9.53 6.19
N GLN A 216 -0.88 8.22 5.99
CA GLN A 216 -2.12 7.56 5.59
C GLN A 216 -3.20 7.72 6.67
N ALA A 217 -2.84 7.61 7.96
CA ALA A 217 -3.73 7.91 9.07
C ALA A 217 -4.28 9.35 9.00
N TYR A 218 -3.41 10.32 8.76
CA TYR A 218 -3.79 11.74 8.60
C TYR A 218 -4.76 11.93 7.43
N ARG A 219 -4.52 11.31 6.28
CA ARG A 219 -5.41 11.41 5.10
C ARG A 219 -6.74 10.70 5.29
N LEU A 220 -6.77 9.58 5.99
CA LEU A 220 -7.99 8.81 6.25
C LEU A 220 -8.88 9.44 7.33
N LEU A 221 -8.30 10.02 8.37
CA LEU A 221 -9.01 10.41 9.57
C LEU A 221 -9.08 11.92 9.81
N GLY A 222 -8.15 12.71 9.26
CA GLY A 222 -8.00 14.13 9.54
C GLY A 222 -9.23 14.97 9.20
N SER A 223 -9.95 14.63 8.13
CA SER A 223 -11.16 15.34 7.71
C SER A 223 -12.33 15.21 8.70
N SER A 224 -12.28 14.23 9.60
CA SER A 224 -13.36 13.94 10.58
C SER A 224 -13.18 14.69 11.90
N ILE A 225 -12.15 15.56 12.03
CA ILE A 225 -11.88 16.30 13.24
C ILE A 225 -12.67 17.60 13.21
N GLY A 226 -13.69 17.70 14.05
CA GLY A 226 -14.58 18.87 14.12
C GLY A 226 -14.02 20.06 14.87
N GLU A 227 -13.24 19.81 15.92
CA GLU A 227 -12.74 20.84 16.83
C GLU A 227 -11.59 21.65 16.23
N SER A 228 -11.72 23.00 16.20
CA SER A 228 -10.77 23.89 15.53
C SER A 228 -9.36 23.86 16.14
N VAL A 229 -9.24 23.91 17.46
CA VAL A 229 -7.93 23.94 18.16
C VAL A 229 -7.19 22.62 17.92
N ARG A 230 -7.87 21.50 18.06
CA ARG A 230 -7.29 20.18 17.85
C ARG A 230 -6.90 19.94 16.40
N ARG A 231 -7.73 20.42 15.46
CA ARG A 231 -7.41 20.37 14.03
C ARG A 231 -6.12 21.12 13.74
N SER A 232 -5.97 22.35 14.22
CA SER A 232 -4.74 23.14 14.04
C SER A 232 -3.50 22.47 14.64
N GLN A 233 -3.62 21.81 15.78
CA GLN A 233 -2.51 21.04 16.37
C GLN A 233 -2.10 19.84 15.50
N ILE A 234 -3.07 19.12 14.96
CA ILE A 234 -2.84 17.97 14.08
C ILE A 234 -2.20 18.43 12.76
N GLU A 235 -2.72 19.52 12.17
CA GLU A 235 -2.17 20.13 10.95
C GLU A 235 -0.71 20.56 11.17
N ALA A 236 -0.41 21.25 12.28
CA ALA A 236 0.95 21.66 12.62
C ALA A 236 1.92 20.47 12.80
N MET A 237 1.47 19.37 13.41
CA MET A 237 2.29 18.15 13.50
C MET A 237 2.53 17.54 12.14
N ALA A 238 1.49 17.47 11.29
CA ALA A 238 1.61 16.93 9.94
C ALA A 238 2.54 17.78 9.06
N GLU A 239 2.43 19.11 9.11
CA GLU A 239 3.34 20.03 8.40
C GLU A 239 4.79 19.83 8.84
N ARG A 240 5.06 19.75 10.15
CA ARG A 240 6.41 19.49 10.66
C ARG A 240 7.00 18.19 10.12
N LEU A 241 6.19 17.14 10.02
CA LEU A 241 6.62 15.85 9.47
C LEU A 241 6.87 15.93 7.96
N GLN A 242 6.01 16.64 7.22
CA GLN A 242 6.15 16.84 5.78
C GLN A 242 7.37 17.68 5.42
N ASP A 243 7.64 18.73 6.21
CA ASP A 243 8.78 19.64 6.01
C ASP A 243 10.09 19.12 6.62
N VAL A 244 10.07 17.91 7.20
CA VAL A 244 11.24 17.33 7.89
C VAL A 244 11.76 18.26 9.02
N ALA A 245 10.85 18.98 9.67
CA ALA A 245 11.14 19.96 10.72
C ALA A 245 11.26 19.31 12.11
N TYR A 246 12.22 18.40 12.25
CA TYR A 246 12.59 17.71 13.50
C TYR A 246 14.11 17.56 13.59
N ALA A 247 14.65 17.59 14.82
CA ALA A 247 16.09 17.59 15.06
C ALA A 247 16.71 16.18 15.12
N SER A 248 15.89 15.14 15.32
CA SER A 248 16.40 13.77 15.49
C SER A 248 15.38 12.72 15.04
N PRO A 249 15.84 11.47 14.74
CA PRO A 249 14.93 10.35 14.48
C PRO A 249 13.97 10.06 15.65
N VAL A 250 14.39 10.27 16.89
CA VAL A 250 13.56 10.06 18.08
C VAL A 250 12.43 11.10 18.12
N GLU A 251 12.74 12.36 17.86
CA GLU A 251 11.72 13.42 17.77
C GLU A 251 10.72 13.12 16.65
N ARG A 252 11.19 12.70 15.49
CA ARG A 252 10.33 12.28 14.38
C ARG A 252 9.35 11.18 14.82
N ILE A 253 9.86 10.10 15.41
CA ILE A 253 9.03 8.97 15.85
C ILE A 253 7.99 9.42 16.89
N ASN A 254 8.38 10.26 17.84
CA ASN A 254 7.45 10.77 18.83
C ASN A 254 6.36 11.63 18.17
N LEU A 255 6.72 12.50 17.23
CA LEU A 255 5.80 13.36 16.50
C LEU A 255 4.79 12.52 15.65
N GLU A 256 5.26 11.48 14.96
CA GLU A 256 4.41 10.54 14.23
C GLU A 256 3.39 9.86 15.17
N ARG A 257 3.84 9.37 16.31
CA ARG A 257 3.01 8.72 17.33
C ARG A 257 1.97 9.67 17.94
N ASP A 258 2.37 10.89 18.25
CA ASP A 258 1.49 11.90 18.84
C ASP A 258 0.42 12.38 17.84
N LEU A 259 0.78 12.50 16.56
CA LEU A 259 -0.16 12.76 15.48
C LEU A 259 -1.24 11.66 15.42
N VAL A 260 -0.83 10.39 15.36
CA VAL A 260 -1.77 9.28 15.26
C VAL A 260 -2.65 9.15 16.51
N ARG A 261 -2.10 9.33 17.73
CA ARG A 261 -2.89 9.40 18.97
C ARG A 261 -3.93 10.50 18.93
N SER A 262 -3.53 11.68 18.44
CA SER A 262 -4.43 12.82 18.33
C SER A 262 -5.56 12.58 17.33
N LEU A 263 -5.29 11.92 16.22
CA LEU A 263 -6.31 11.51 15.24
C LEU A 263 -7.35 10.55 15.83
N LEU A 264 -6.93 9.60 16.65
CA LEU A 264 -7.77 8.57 17.25
C LEU A 264 -8.49 9.00 18.53
N SER A 265 -8.12 10.12 19.11
CA SER A 265 -8.72 10.63 20.34
C SER A 265 -10.22 10.93 20.14
N GLY A 266 -11.06 10.51 21.09
CA GLY A 266 -12.51 10.70 21.04
C GLY A 266 -13.27 9.73 20.13
N CYS A 267 -12.58 8.82 19.41
CA CYS A 267 -13.15 7.75 18.61
C CYS A 267 -14.19 8.19 17.54
N ARG A 268 -14.19 9.47 17.13
CA ARG A 268 -15.14 9.97 16.11
C ARG A 268 -14.80 9.47 14.71
N ALA A 269 -13.54 9.14 14.48
CA ALA A 269 -13.10 8.42 13.30
C ALA A 269 -12.01 7.42 13.68
N LEU A 270 -12.03 6.24 13.09
CA LEU A 270 -10.99 5.23 13.28
C LEU A 270 -10.93 4.27 12.08
N VAL A 271 -9.79 3.66 11.90
CA VAL A 271 -9.65 2.49 11.00
C VAL A 271 -10.12 1.27 11.80
N ALA A 272 -11.10 0.53 11.28
CA ALA A 272 -11.58 -0.71 11.92
C ALA A 272 -10.64 -1.88 11.64
N GLY A 273 -9.98 -1.86 10.50
CA GLY A 273 -9.07 -2.89 10.02
C GLY A 273 -8.80 -2.75 8.52
N PHE A 274 -8.28 -3.81 7.96
CA PHE A 274 -7.90 -3.88 6.55
C PHE A 274 -8.11 -5.29 5.99
N THR A 275 -7.97 -5.45 4.67
CA THR A 275 -7.86 -6.75 4.03
C THR A 275 -6.46 -6.95 3.46
N VAL A 276 -6.15 -8.17 3.06
CA VAL A 276 -4.93 -8.49 2.30
C VAL A 276 -5.32 -8.67 0.84
N LYS A 277 -4.68 -7.90 -0.03
CA LYS A 277 -4.78 -8.05 -1.47
C LYS A 277 -3.86 -9.19 -1.90
N ARG A 278 -4.39 -10.12 -2.68
CA ARG A 278 -3.62 -11.20 -3.30
C ARG A 278 -3.59 -11.02 -4.79
N GLU A 279 -2.39 -11.04 -5.35
CA GLU A 279 -2.16 -10.97 -6.78
C GLU A 279 -1.42 -12.24 -7.23
N TYR A 280 -1.76 -12.76 -8.39
CA TYR A 280 -1.41 -14.11 -8.81
C TYR A 280 -0.46 -14.11 -9.99
N PHE A 281 0.39 -15.14 -10.05
CA PHE A 281 1.32 -15.31 -11.15
C PHE A 281 1.49 -16.79 -11.55
N ASN A 282 1.87 -17.02 -12.78
CA ASN A 282 2.24 -18.33 -13.28
C ASN A 282 3.60 -18.72 -12.69
N ALA A 283 3.61 -19.75 -11.84
CA ALA A 283 4.81 -20.31 -11.20
C ALA A 283 5.31 -21.58 -11.90
N ALA A 284 4.74 -21.98 -13.04
CA ALA A 284 5.10 -23.19 -13.76
C ALA A 284 6.61 -23.24 -14.07
N PHE A 285 7.13 -24.47 -14.20
CA PHE A 285 8.58 -24.68 -14.34
C PHE A 285 9.16 -24.04 -15.60
N SER A 286 8.50 -24.16 -16.74
CA SER A 286 9.04 -23.71 -18.04
C SER A 286 8.46 -22.39 -18.54
N ALA A 287 7.14 -22.19 -18.39
CA ALA A 287 6.44 -21.01 -18.93
C ALA A 287 6.05 -19.99 -17.86
N GLY A 288 6.59 -20.14 -16.66
CA GLY A 288 6.29 -19.27 -15.53
C GLY A 288 7.27 -18.10 -15.38
N ILE A 289 7.04 -17.33 -14.35
CA ILE A 289 7.95 -16.24 -13.93
C ILE A 289 8.58 -16.57 -12.58
N GLU A 290 9.73 -15.97 -12.36
CA GLU A 290 10.50 -16.05 -11.12
C GLU A 290 11.13 -14.69 -10.79
N ASN A 291 11.92 -14.62 -9.72
CA ASN A 291 12.51 -13.37 -9.23
C ASN A 291 11.46 -12.28 -8.99
N ILE A 292 10.39 -12.68 -8.31
CA ILE A 292 9.23 -11.84 -8.06
C ILE A 292 9.52 -10.89 -6.91
N SER A 293 9.63 -9.60 -7.22
CA SER A 293 9.59 -8.54 -6.22
C SER A 293 8.30 -7.75 -6.33
N PHE A 294 7.76 -7.33 -5.22
CA PHE A 294 6.49 -6.61 -5.15
C PHE A 294 6.52 -5.62 -3.99
N ASP A 295 5.62 -4.67 -4.02
CA ASP A 295 5.51 -3.66 -2.98
C ASP A 295 4.49 -4.06 -1.91
N ALA A 296 4.80 -3.78 -0.65
CA ALA A 296 3.91 -4.08 0.47
C ALA A 296 2.53 -3.39 0.38
N MET A 297 2.40 -2.27 -0.35
CA MET A 297 1.15 -1.53 -0.51
C MET A 297 0.56 -1.62 -1.92
N GLU A 298 1.41 -1.64 -2.94
CA GLU A 298 0.99 -1.57 -4.34
C GLU A 298 0.99 -2.96 -5.03
N GLY A 299 1.63 -3.97 -4.40
CA GLY A 299 1.72 -5.31 -4.99
C GLY A 299 2.45 -5.29 -6.33
N PHE A 300 1.87 -5.93 -7.35
CA PHE A 300 2.39 -5.92 -8.72
C PHE A 300 2.23 -4.58 -9.45
N SER A 301 1.45 -3.66 -8.92
CA SER A 301 1.36 -2.29 -9.45
C SER A 301 2.62 -1.46 -9.16
N SER A 302 3.58 -2.00 -8.42
CA SER A 302 4.86 -1.37 -8.14
C SER A 302 5.83 -1.49 -9.33
N PRO A 303 6.63 -0.46 -9.61
CA PRO A 303 7.70 -0.53 -10.61
C PRO A 303 8.75 -1.60 -10.30
N MET A 304 8.92 -1.97 -9.01
CA MET A 304 9.84 -3.01 -8.59
C MET A 304 9.52 -4.35 -9.25
N PHE A 305 8.25 -4.72 -9.39
CA PHE A 305 7.85 -5.94 -10.07
C PHE A 305 8.35 -5.97 -11.52
N LEU A 306 8.08 -4.92 -12.29
CA LEU A 306 8.49 -4.84 -13.69
C LEU A 306 10.01 -4.87 -13.87
N ARG A 307 10.78 -4.37 -12.88
CA ARG A 307 12.24 -4.32 -12.94
C ARG A 307 12.92 -5.63 -12.60
N THR A 308 12.26 -6.48 -11.82
CA THR A 308 12.87 -7.68 -11.26
C THR A 308 12.32 -8.97 -11.87
N VAL A 309 11.09 -8.96 -12.41
CA VAL A 309 10.44 -10.14 -12.95
C VAL A 309 11.28 -10.79 -14.05
N LYS A 310 11.48 -12.10 -13.93
CA LYS A 310 12.23 -12.92 -14.87
C LYS A 310 11.32 -13.99 -15.47
N LEU A 311 11.24 -14.03 -16.79
CA LEU A 311 10.59 -15.13 -17.49
C LEU A 311 11.53 -16.35 -17.51
N LYS A 312 11.04 -17.52 -17.16
CA LYS A 312 11.89 -18.71 -17.03
C LYS A 312 12.38 -19.24 -18.36
N ASP A 313 11.59 -19.13 -19.42
CA ASP A 313 11.92 -19.55 -20.78
C ASP A 313 12.72 -18.49 -21.53
N PHE A 314 12.48 -17.20 -21.28
CA PHE A 314 13.22 -16.07 -21.87
C PHE A 314 13.66 -15.08 -20.79
N PRO A 315 14.73 -15.37 -20.03
CA PRO A 315 15.20 -14.51 -18.93
C PRO A 315 15.56 -13.09 -19.37
N TRP A 316 16.01 -12.94 -20.63
CA TRP A 316 16.39 -11.68 -21.24
C TRP A 316 15.57 -11.47 -22.51
N ASN A 317 15.11 -10.26 -22.74
CA ASN A 317 14.31 -9.89 -23.91
C ASN A 317 12.99 -10.66 -24.08
N GLY A 318 12.43 -11.15 -22.97
CA GLY A 318 11.12 -11.83 -22.98
C GLY A 318 9.95 -10.88 -23.06
N TRP A 319 8.77 -11.41 -23.36
CA TRP A 319 7.51 -10.66 -23.43
C TRP A 319 6.64 -10.99 -22.22
N LEU A 320 6.47 -10.02 -21.34
CA LEU A 320 5.64 -10.18 -20.15
C LEU A 320 4.16 -9.93 -20.50
N GLN A 321 3.32 -10.94 -20.25
CA GLN A 321 1.86 -10.86 -20.38
C GLN A 321 1.26 -10.55 -19.02
N LEU A 322 0.70 -9.35 -18.84
CA LEU A 322 0.14 -8.86 -17.57
C LEU A 322 -1.35 -8.59 -17.69
N GLY A 323 -2.14 -9.25 -16.86
CA GLY A 323 -3.58 -9.02 -16.74
C GLY A 323 -3.88 -8.01 -15.62
N LEU A 324 -4.83 -7.11 -15.86
CA LEU A 324 -5.38 -6.19 -14.86
C LEU A 324 -6.89 -6.42 -14.70
N ASP A 325 -7.43 -6.24 -13.50
CA ASP A 325 -8.88 -6.36 -13.26
C ASP A 325 -9.68 -5.11 -13.71
N ALA A 326 -9.01 -4.01 -13.93
CA ALA A 326 -9.61 -2.78 -14.43
C ALA A 326 -8.68 -2.06 -15.41
N ARG A 327 -9.24 -1.14 -16.18
CA ARG A 327 -8.47 -0.22 -17.02
C ARG A 327 -7.93 0.91 -16.17
N ALA A 328 -6.81 1.52 -16.61
CA ALA A 328 -6.37 2.80 -16.09
C ALA A 328 -7.51 3.83 -16.23
N SER A 329 -7.87 4.46 -15.12
CA SER A 329 -9.06 5.33 -15.04
C SER A 329 -8.74 6.79 -15.25
N ALA A 330 -7.50 7.20 -15.00
CA ALA A 330 -7.06 8.57 -15.16
C ALA A 330 -6.59 8.87 -16.59
N ALA A 331 -6.85 10.07 -17.06
CA ALA A 331 -6.28 10.56 -18.32
C ALA A 331 -4.75 10.64 -18.18
N TRP A 332 -4.05 10.17 -19.22
CA TRP A 332 -2.63 10.28 -19.27
C TRP A 332 -2.17 11.74 -19.35
N ASN A 333 -1.31 12.13 -18.44
CA ASN A 333 -0.61 13.40 -18.44
C ASN A 333 0.89 13.19 -18.23
N PRO A 334 1.75 13.54 -19.18
CA PRO A 334 3.18 13.28 -19.07
C PRO A 334 3.87 14.05 -17.95
N ILE A 335 3.27 15.13 -17.43
CA ILE A 335 3.79 15.94 -16.33
C ILE A 335 3.18 15.52 -14.99
N GLY A 336 1.84 15.40 -14.94
CA GLY A 336 1.12 15.04 -13.73
C GLY A 336 1.02 13.54 -13.47
N GLY A 337 1.31 12.69 -14.46
CA GLY A 337 1.20 11.24 -14.34
C GLY A 337 -0.25 10.75 -14.22
N PHE A 338 -0.41 9.63 -13.55
CA PHE A 338 -1.69 8.98 -13.28
C PHE A 338 -2.00 8.95 -11.79
N THR A 339 -3.29 9.10 -11.45
CA THR A 339 -3.77 9.04 -10.07
C THR A 339 -4.22 7.65 -9.65
N ASP A 340 -4.28 6.69 -10.57
CA ASP A 340 -4.61 5.29 -10.29
C ASP A 340 -3.38 4.38 -10.37
N PRO A 341 -3.37 3.25 -9.63
CA PRO A 341 -2.21 2.35 -9.58
C PRO A 341 -1.84 1.75 -10.94
N PHE A 342 -2.82 1.42 -11.78
CA PHE A 342 -2.56 0.79 -13.07
C PHE A 342 -1.99 1.77 -14.10
N GLY A 343 -2.49 3.00 -14.11
CA GLY A 343 -1.92 4.06 -14.93
C GLY A 343 -0.48 4.38 -14.51
N ARG A 344 -0.20 4.39 -13.21
CA ARG A 344 1.18 4.53 -12.69
C ARG A 344 2.07 3.38 -13.10
N LEU A 345 1.59 2.13 -13.05
CA LEU A 345 2.35 0.97 -13.51
C LEU A 345 2.76 1.11 -14.98
N MET A 346 1.82 1.50 -15.86
CA MET A 346 2.10 1.77 -17.27
C MET A 346 3.13 2.88 -17.43
N TRP A 347 2.99 3.95 -16.66
CA TRP A 347 3.93 5.06 -16.69
C TRP A 347 5.35 4.62 -16.29
N PHE A 348 5.50 3.86 -15.22
CA PHE A 348 6.79 3.34 -14.78
C PHE A 348 7.42 2.37 -15.78
N ALA A 349 6.63 1.63 -16.53
CA ALA A 349 7.12 0.76 -17.60
C ALA A 349 7.78 1.56 -18.73
N VAL A 350 7.25 2.76 -19.04
CA VAL A 350 7.72 3.62 -20.15
C VAL A 350 8.74 4.67 -19.71
N ALA A 351 8.51 5.31 -18.54
CA ALA A 351 9.27 6.48 -18.10
C ALA A 351 10.66 6.15 -17.57
N ASP A 352 10.89 4.93 -17.11
CA ASP A 352 12.18 4.45 -16.62
C ASP A 352 12.85 5.41 -15.60
N PRO A 353 12.23 5.63 -14.42
CA PRO A 353 12.69 6.66 -13.48
C PRO A 353 14.07 6.34 -12.90
N ALA A 354 14.82 7.38 -12.53
CA ALA A 354 16.16 7.27 -11.96
C ALA A 354 16.21 6.53 -10.62
N VAL A 355 15.16 6.68 -9.82
CA VAL A 355 14.95 5.99 -8.54
C VAL A 355 13.52 5.45 -8.49
N ILE A 356 13.30 4.37 -7.76
CA ILE A 356 11.98 3.76 -7.56
C ILE A 356 11.73 3.52 -6.07
N PRO A 357 10.46 3.43 -5.62
CA PRO A 357 10.16 3.11 -4.23
C PRO A 357 10.74 1.77 -3.83
N THR A 358 11.33 1.67 -2.62
CA THR A 358 11.75 0.38 -2.08
C THR A 358 10.52 -0.45 -1.71
N PRO A 359 10.58 -1.79 -1.90
CA PRO A 359 9.44 -2.64 -1.58
C PRO A 359 9.22 -2.86 -0.08
N TYR A 360 10.20 -2.50 0.77
CA TYR A 360 10.21 -2.89 2.19
C TYR A 360 10.03 -1.73 3.15
N ASP A 361 10.28 -0.51 2.72
CA ASP A 361 10.24 0.67 3.58
C ASP A 361 9.73 1.91 2.83
N GLN A 362 9.82 3.04 3.47
CA GLN A 362 9.45 4.35 2.90
C GLN A 362 10.54 4.94 1.99
N GLY A 363 11.62 4.20 1.76
CA GLY A 363 12.79 4.67 1.03
C GLY A 363 12.62 4.65 -0.47
N TRP A 364 13.72 4.99 -1.11
CA TRP A 364 13.92 4.92 -2.55
C TRP A 364 15.14 4.07 -2.83
N THR A 365 15.09 3.25 -3.87
CA THR A 365 16.26 2.54 -4.38
C THR A 365 16.68 3.12 -5.73
N LEU A 366 17.98 3.05 -5.98
CA LEU A 366 18.57 3.52 -7.24
C LEU A 366 18.14 2.57 -8.38
N ASN A 367 17.71 3.13 -9.50
CA ASN A 367 17.35 2.39 -10.70
C ASN A 367 18.33 2.66 -11.85
N ARG A 368 18.61 3.93 -12.11
CA ARG A 368 19.51 4.33 -13.23
C ARG A 368 20.77 5.06 -12.75
N PHE A 369 20.80 5.53 -11.52
CA PHE A 369 21.99 6.15 -10.95
C PHE A 369 22.82 5.14 -10.17
N SER A 370 24.11 5.32 -10.15
CA SER A 370 25.04 4.55 -9.32
C SER A 370 25.08 5.08 -7.89
N ASP A 371 24.85 6.37 -7.71
CA ASP A 371 24.89 7.04 -6.41
C ASP A 371 24.09 8.33 -6.42
N VAL A 372 23.67 8.79 -5.23
CA VAL A 372 23.01 10.07 -5.00
C VAL A 372 23.60 10.71 -3.74
N GLU A 373 24.25 11.83 -3.88
CA GLU A 373 24.77 12.62 -2.76
C GLU A 373 23.77 13.71 -2.37
N ALA A 374 23.48 13.80 -1.07
CA ALA A 374 22.69 14.90 -0.52
C ALA A 374 23.60 16.08 -0.20
N THR A 375 23.40 17.21 -0.87
CA THR A 375 24.06 18.45 -0.46
C THR A 375 23.26 19.11 0.66
N PRO A 376 23.86 19.31 1.85
CA PRO A 376 23.14 20.00 2.92
C PRO A 376 22.78 21.42 2.46
N ARG A 377 21.54 21.82 2.65
CA ARG A 377 21.14 23.21 2.47
C ARG A 377 21.92 24.07 3.48
N ARG A 378 22.68 25.04 2.98
CA ARG A 378 23.35 26.06 3.78
C ARG A 378 22.33 27.05 4.34
#